data_c625d58f3b120b0ba8ba0612a9dfdc64
#
_entry.id   c625d58f3b120b0ba8ba0612a9dfdc64
#
_cell.length_a   1.000
_cell.length_b   1.000
_cell.length_c   1.000
_cell.angle_alpha   90.00
_cell.angle_beta   90.00
_cell.angle_gamma   90.00
#
_symmetry.space_group_name_H-M   'P 1'
#
loop_
_entity.id
_entity.type
_entity.pdbx_description
1 polymer ?
#
loop_
_entity_poly.entity_id
_entity_poly.type
_entity_poly.pdbx_seq_one_letter_code
_entity_poly.pdbx_strand_id
1 'polypeptide(L)'
;MAKRVQVALTESIASLGKEGDLVDVAPGYARNFLFPYGKAMNVTPAVLKQIERKKEKEKIAADKLKQEALDFQTALSTIGRFTIKKQVGEDGVLFGTVTNGDVAEAIEAATKKEIDRRNITVPDIHNLGPFTAKIKLHPEVNAEVNIEVTS
;
A
#
# COMPACT_ATOMS: atom_id res chain seq x y z
N MET A 1 14.68 8.37 -42.96
CA MET A 1 14.37 8.50 -41.51
C MET A 1 13.03 7.89 -41.25
N ALA A 2 12.94 6.98 -40.32
CA ALA A 2 11.65 6.42 -39.89
C ALA A 2 10.85 7.49 -39.12
N LYS A 3 9.72 7.90 -39.67
CA LYS A 3 8.78 8.73 -38.93
C LYS A 3 8.16 7.87 -37.83
N ARG A 4 8.15 8.37 -36.60
CA ARG A 4 7.42 7.77 -35.51
C ARG A 4 6.14 8.56 -35.25
N VAL A 5 5.11 7.89 -34.84
CA VAL A 5 3.86 8.51 -34.43
C VAL A 5 3.65 8.31 -32.94
N GLN A 6 3.22 9.36 -32.30
CA GLN A 6 2.87 9.29 -30.89
C GLN A 6 1.46 8.77 -30.72
N VAL A 7 1.30 7.78 -29.89
CA VAL A 7 0.01 7.16 -29.56
C VAL A 7 -0.17 7.08 -28.05
N ALA A 8 -1.42 7.14 -27.61
CA ALA A 8 -1.76 6.93 -26.22
C ALA A 8 -2.20 5.49 -26.01
N LEU A 9 -1.59 4.78 -25.09
CA LEU A 9 -1.94 3.40 -24.78
C LEU A 9 -3.27 3.35 -24.02
N THR A 10 -4.17 2.50 -24.48
CA THR A 10 -5.44 2.20 -23.79
C THR A 10 -5.34 0.95 -22.93
N GLU A 11 -4.28 0.19 -23.12
CA GLU A 11 -4.00 -1.06 -22.42
C GLU A 11 -2.51 -1.16 -22.13
N SER A 12 -2.14 -1.78 -21.00
CA SER A 12 -0.74 -1.98 -20.65
C SER A 12 -0.07 -3.01 -21.57
N ILE A 13 0.98 -2.61 -22.25
CA ILE A 13 1.78 -3.45 -23.14
C ILE A 13 3.20 -3.55 -22.60
N ALA A 14 3.65 -4.76 -22.27
CA ALA A 14 4.94 -5.00 -21.64
C ALA A 14 6.14 -4.40 -22.39
N SER A 15 6.06 -4.31 -23.72
CA SER A 15 7.13 -3.76 -24.57
C SER A 15 7.06 -2.24 -24.78
N LEU A 16 5.96 -1.59 -24.42
CA LEU A 16 5.72 -0.19 -24.71
C LEU A 16 5.48 0.67 -23.47
N GLY A 17 4.66 0.20 -22.54
CA GLY A 17 4.33 0.94 -21.33
C GLY A 17 2.98 0.58 -20.74
N LYS A 18 2.52 1.40 -19.82
CA LYS A 18 1.24 1.21 -19.13
C LYS A 18 0.10 1.93 -19.83
N GLU A 19 -1.13 1.54 -19.47
CA GLU A 19 -2.33 2.27 -19.88
C GLU A 19 -2.20 3.76 -19.54
N GLY A 20 -2.49 4.60 -20.51
CA GLY A 20 -2.37 6.06 -20.39
C GLY A 20 -0.99 6.63 -20.69
N ASP A 21 -0.01 5.80 -21.04
CA ASP A 21 1.29 6.31 -21.45
C ASP A 21 1.30 6.74 -22.91
N LEU A 22 2.08 7.80 -23.18
CA LEU A 22 2.36 8.28 -24.52
C LEU A 22 3.64 7.62 -25.04
N VAL A 23 3.54 6.90 -26.14
CA VAL A 23 4.66 6.17 -26.72
C VAL A 23 4.81 6.51 -28.20
N ASP A 24 6.05 6.55 -28.65
CA ASP A 24 6.39 6.74 -30.06
C ASP A 24 6.59 5.40 -30.74
N VAL A 25 5.74 5.09 -31.70
CA VAL A 25 5.76 3.82 -32.44
C VAL A 25 5.85 4.02 -33.93
N ALA A 26 6.23 2.98 -34.65
CA ALA A 26 6.21 3.01 -36.11
C ALA A 26 4.75 3.15 -36.63
N PRO A 27 4.50 3.97 -37.65
CA PRO A 27 3.15 4.18 -38.19
C PRO A 27 2.45 2.89 -38.62
N GLY A 28 3.20 1.96 -39.20
CA GLY A 28 2.68 0.66 -39.59
C GLY A 28 2.25 -0.20 -38.41
N TYR A 29 3.01 -0.20 -37.34
CA TYR A 29 2.69 -0.92 -36.12
C TYR A 29 1.41 -0.34 -35.45
N ALA A 30 1.32 0.97 -35.39
CA ALA A 30 0.13 1.63 -34.88
C ALA A 30 -1.12 1.27 -35.67
N ARG A 31 -1.07 1.38 -37.01
CA ARG A 31 -2.22 1.13 -37.90
C ARG A 31 -2.61 -0.35 -37.99
N ASN A 32 -1.63 -1.26 -37.98
CA ASN A 32 -1.87 -2.68 -38.22
C ASN A 32 -2.12 -3.48 -36.95
N PHE A 33 -1.65 -3.00 -35.83
CA PHE A 33 -1.74 -3.72 -34.55
C PHE A 33 -2.43 -2.91 -33.45
N LEU A 34 -1.91 -1.73 -33.11
CA LEU A 34 -2.43 -1.01 -31.93
C LEU A 34 -3.87 -0.52 -32.11
N PHE A 35 -4.19 0.09 -33.24
CA PHE A 35 -5.53 0.64 -33.49
C PHE A 35 -6.59 -0.44 -33.74
N PRO A 36 -6.37 -1.45 -34.60
CA PRO A 36 -7.35 -2.51 -34.84
C PRO A 36 -7.69 -3.32 -33.59
N TYR A 37 -6.71 -3.53 -32.71
CA TYR A 37 -6.90 -4.27 -31.45
C TYR A 37 -7.34 -3.37 -30.28
N GLY A 38 -7.56 -2.08 -30.52
CA GLY A 38 -7.97 -1.14 -29.48
C GLY A 38 -6.95 -0.91 -28.36
N LYS A 39 -5.67 -1.22 -28.61
CA LYS A 39 -4.58 -1.11 -27.63
C LYS A 39 -3.98 0.27 -27.49
N ALA A 40 -4.23 1.13 -28.46
CA ALA A 40 -3.82 2.54 -28.44
C ALA A 40 -4.79 3.40 -29.26
N MET A 41 -4.74 4.69 -29.01
CA MET A 41 -5.53 5.69 -29.74
C MET A 41 -4.64 6.84 -30.20
N ASN A 42 -5.11 7.57 -31.19
CA ASN A 42 -4.45 8.77 -31.65
C ASN A 42 -4.39 9.82 -30.53
N VAL A 43 -3.25 10.46 -30.42
CA VAL A 43 -3.07 11.56 -29.46
C VAL A 43 -3.78 12.80 -29.97
N THR A 44 -4.84 13.18 -29.28
CA THR A 44 -5.56 14.44 -29.50
C THR A 44 -5.45 15.31 -28.24
N PRO A 45 -5.63 16.63 -28.35
CA PRO A 45 -5.62 17.51 -27.18
C PRO A 45 -6.62 17.08 -26.09
N ALA A 46 -7.76 16.53 -26.48
CA ALA A 46 -8.75 16.00 -25.54
C ALA A 46 -8.23 14.75 -24.79
N VAL A 47 -7.57 13.84 -25.50
CA VAL A 47 -6.96 12.63 -24.93
C VAL A 47 -5.83 12.99 -23.99
N LEU A 48 -4.98 13.94 -24.34
CA LEU A 48 -3.92 14.44 -23.46
C LEU A 48 -4.48 14.99 -22.15
N LYS A 49 -5.51 15.81 -22.21
CA LYS A 49 -6.18 16.33 -21.01
C LYS A 49 -6.79 15.23 -20.14
N GLN A 50 -7.36 14.20 -20.75
CA GLN A 50 -7.89 13.06 -20.00
C GLN A 50 -6.78 12.27 -19.29
N ILE A 51 -5.68 12.01 -19.97
CA ILE A 51 -4.51 11.33 -19.41
C ILE A 51 -3.91 12.13 -18.26
N GLU A 52 -3.71 13.41 -18.44
CA GLU A 52 -3.21 14.31 -17.39
C GLU A 52 -4.12 14.32 -16.17
N ARG A 53 -5.44 14.47 -16.35
CA ARG A 53 -6.42 14.42 -15.27
C ARG A 53 -6.44 13.06 -14.56
N LYS A 54 -6.28 11.94 -15.29
CA LYS A 54 -6.22 10.61 -14.71
C LYS A 54 -4.96 10.46 -13.87
N LYS A 55 -3.80 10.82 -14.41
CA LYS A 55 -2.51 10.79 -13.70
C LYS A 55 -2.50 11.70 -12.47
N GLU A 56 -3.07 12.88 -12.58
CA GLU A 56 -3.20 13.83 -11.46
C GLU A 56 -4.10 13.26 -10.35
N LYS A 57 -5.26 12.70 -10.70
CA LYS A 57 -6.14 12.02 -9.73
C LYS A 57 -5.48 10.83 -9.06
N GLU A 58 -4.77 10.00 -9.80
CA GLU A 58 -4.03 8.85 -9.26
C GLU A 58 -2.92 9.31 -8.31
N LYS A 59 -2.20 10.37 -8.68
CA LYS A 59 -1.17 10.98 -7.84
C LYS A 59 -1.75 11.56 -6.55
N ILE A 60 -2.84 12.32 -6.64
CA ILE A 60 -3.53 12.87 -5.47
C ILE A 60 -4.04 11.76 -4.56
N ALA A 61 -4.63 10.69 -5.13
CA ALA A 61 -5.09 9.54 -4.36
C ALA A 61 -3.93 8.81 -3.65
N ALA A 62 -2.81 8.61 -4.35
CA ALA A 62 -1.61 8.00 -3.76
C ALA A 62 -1.01 8.86 -2.65
N ASP A 63 -0.90 10.18 -2.87
CA ASP A 63 -0.40 11.12 -1.87
C ASP A 63 -1.31 11.18 -0.64
N LYS A 64 -2.64 11.12 -0.85
CA LYS A 64 -3.61 11.08 0.24
C LYS A 64 -3.47 9.80 1.08
N LEU A 65 -3.36 8.63 0.44
CA LEU A 65 -3.14 7.37 1.14
C LEU A 65 -1.82 7.37 1.93
N LYS A 66 -0.77 7.94 1.35
CA LYS A 66 0.52 8.10 2.03
C LYS A 66 0.41 9.03 3.23
N GLN A 67 -0.29 10.15 3.08
CA GLN A 67 -0.51 11.09 4.17
C GLN A 67 -1.33 10.47 5.31
N GLU A 68 -2.39 9.74 5.01
CA GLU A 68 -3.18 9.00 5.99
C GLU A 68 -2.34 7.95 6.74
N ALA A 69 -1.42 7.27 6.03
CA ALA A 69 -0.49 6.33 6.64
C ALA A 69 0.51 7.03 7.58
N LEU A 70 1.02 8.19 7.20
CA LEU A 70 1.92 9.00 8.05
C LEU A 70 1.21 9.55 9.28
N ASP A 71 -0.02 10.05 9.13
CA ASP A 71 -0.84 10.53 10.24
C ASP A 71 -1.14 9.40 11.23
N PHE A 72 -1.41 8.22 10.71
CA PHE A 72 -1.64 7.03 11.53
C PHE A 72 -0.36 6.56 12.24
N GLN A 73 0.78 6.58 11.55
CA GLN A 73 2.09 6.32 12.16
C GLN A 73 2.36 7.28 13.33
N THR A 74 2.07 8.56 13.15
CA THR A 74 2.22 9.58 14.20
C THR A 74 1.29 9.30 15.37
N ALA A 75 0.05 8.93 15.12
CA ALA A 75 -0.92 8.56 16.16
C ALA A 75 -0.45 7.35 16.96
N LEU A 76 0.06 6.30 16.30
CA LEU A 76 0.64 5.12 16.95
C LEU A 76 1.85 5.48 17.82
N SER A 77 2.72 6.35 17.33
CA SER A 77 3.89 6.82 18.07
C SER A 77 3.50 7.65 19.31
N THR A 78 2.41 8.40 19.22
CA THR A 78 1.91 9.23 20.33
C THR A 78 1.33 8.39 21.46
N ILE A 79 0.64 7.29 21.14
CA ILE A 79 0.11 6.34 22.12
C ILE A 79 1.25 5.58 22.81
N GLY A 80 2.31 5.28 22.07
CA GLY A 80 3.59 4.76 22.55
C GLY A 80 3.56 3.31 23.04
N ARG A 81 2.55 2.88 23.79
CA ARG A 81 2.43 1.51 24.33
C ARG A 81 1.02 0.96 24.18
N PHE A 82 0.95 -0.28 23.78
CA PHE A 82 -0.30 -1.04 23.71
C PHE A 82 -0.23 -2.20 24.69
N THR A 83 -1.17 -2.26 25.60
CA THR A 83 -1.23 -3.33 26.60
C THR A 83 -2.09 -4.47 26.08
N ILE A 84 -1.52 -5.68 26.05
CA ILE A 84 -2.22 -6.90 25.69
C ILE A 84 -2.31 -7.78 26.94
N LYS A 85 -3.54 -8.11 27.31
CA LYS A 85 -3.79 -9.02 28.45
C LYS A 85 -3.86 -10.46 27.93
N LYS A 86 -3.03 -11.33 28.50
CA LYS A 86 -3.03 -12.77 28.20
C LYS A 86 -2.91 -13.57 29.50
N GLN A 87 -3.55 -14.74 29.51
CA GLN A 87 -3.42 -15.65 30.63
C GLN A 87 -2.01 -16.24 30.71
N VAL A 88 -1.47 -16.29 31.91
CA VAL A 88 -0.11 -16.77 32.19
C VAL A 88 -0.18 -18.03 33.02
N GLY A 89 0.68 -18.99 32.73
CA GLY A 89 0.88 -20.17 33.56
C GLY A 89 1.72 -19.88 34.82
N GLU A 90 1.83 -20.87 35.68
CA GLU A 90 2.54 -20.75 36.97
C GLU A 90 4.03 -20.36 36.84
N ASP A 91 4.64 -20.63 35.67
CA ASP A 91 6.04 -20.30 35.40
C ASP A 91 6.26 -18.94 34.72
N GLY A 92 5.22 -18.10 34.63
CA GLY A 92 5.31 -16.80 33.91
C GLY A 92 5.33 -16.91 32.39
N VAL A 93 5.09 -18.09 31.85
CA VAL A 93 4.97 -18.35 30.42
C VAL A 93 3.53 -18.17 29.98
N LEU A 94 3.32 -17.51 28.85
CA LEU A 94 1.98 -17.29 28.30
C LEU A 94 1.31 -18.62 27.90
N PHE A 95 0.01 -18.73 28.18
CA PHE A 95 -0.83 -19.76 27.58
C PHE A 95 -1.05 -19.44 26.10
N GLY A 96 -0.16 -19.93 25.24
CA GLY A 96 -0.12 -19.60 23.84
C GLY A 96 0.82 -18.45 23.48
N THR A 97 0.82 -18.04 22.24
CA THR A 97 1.62 -16.93 21.73
C THR A 97 0.76 -15.69 21.50
N VAL A 98 1.38 -14.52 21.53
CA VAL A 98 0.72 -13.30 21.06
C VAL A 98 0.66 -13.35 19.53
N THR A 99 -0.54 -13.28 18.99
CA THR A 99 -0.75 -13.34 17.54
C THR A 99 -0.87 -11.94 16.93
N ASN A 100 -0.71 -11.86 15.62
CA ASN A 100 -0.95 -10.63 14.87
C ASN A 100 -2.38 -10.10 15.09
N GLY A 101 -3.35 -11.00 15.32
CA GLY A 101 -4.74 -10.65 15.63
C GLY A 101 -4.89 -9.93 16.96
N ASP A 102 -4.20 -10.38 18.00
CA ASP A 102 -4.22 -9.75 19.32
C ASP A 102 -3.69 -8.32 19.27
N VAL A 103 -2.63 -8.11 18.51
CA VAL A 103 -2.04 -6.77 18.28
C VAL A 103 -2.99 -5.89 17.48
N ALA A 104 -3.61 -6.43 16.44
CA ALA A 104 -4.60 -5.70 15.64
C ALA A 104 -5.77 -5.23 16.50
N GLU A 105 -6.32 -6.11 17.33
CA GLU A 105 -7.42 -5.80 18.26
C GLU A 105 -7.02 -4.73 19.28
N ALA A 106 -5.83 -4.82 19.84
CA ALA A 106 -5.33 -3.82 20.79
C ALA A 106 -5.18 -2.43 20.15
N ILE A 107 -4.68 -2.38 18.92
CA ILE A 107 -4.55 -1.13 18.17
C ILE A 107 -5.90 -0.58 17.76
N GLU A 108 -6.81 -1.43 17.28
CA GLU A 108 -8.19 -1.04 16.94
C GLU A 108 -8.93 -0.45 18.15
N ALA A 109 -8.81 -1.07 19.31
CA ALA A 109 -9.41 -0.57 20.55
C ALA A 109 -8.87 0.81 20.94
N ALA A 110 -7.59 1.07 20.71
CA ALA A 110 -6.94 2.34 21.07
C ALA A 110 -7.14 3.44 20.03
N THR A 111 -7.10 3.11 18.73
CA THR A 111 -7.15 4.08 17.63
C THR A 111 -8.51 4.16 16.94
N LYS A 112 -9.39 3.19 17.17
CA LYS A 112 -10.68 3.00 16.47
C LYS A 112 -10.53 2.87 14.94
N LYS A 113 -9.36 2.44 14.49
CA LYS A 113 -9.07 2.13 13.08
C LYS A 113 -8.76 0.66 12.94
N GLU A 114 -9.42 0.01 12.00
CA GLU A 114 -9.17 -1.38 11.65
C GLU A 114 -7.84 -1.51 10.90
N ILE A 115 -7.01 -2.45 11.34
CA ILE A 115 -5.75 -2.79 10.68
C ILE A 115 -5.80 -4.24 10.26
N ASP A 116 -5.39 -4.50 9.02
CA ASP A 116 -5.25 -5.87 8.55
C ASP A 116 -4.09 -6.56 9.29
N ARG A 117 -4.42 -7.65 10.00
CA ARG A 117 -3.46 -8.52 10.70
C ARG A 117 -2.32 -9.05 9.82
N ARG A 118 -2.52 -9.08 8.50
CA ARG A 118 -1.49 -9.48 7.53
C ARG A 118 -0.35 -8.47 7.42
N ASN A 119 -0.64 -7.22 7.74
CA ASN A 119 0.33 -6.14 7.69
C ASN A 119 1.11 -5.97 9.01
N ILE A 120 0.79 -6.79 10.02
CA ILE A 120 1.42 -6.75 11.33
C ILE A 120 2.43 -7.89 11.41
N THR A 121 3.65 -7.57 11.79
CA THR A 121 4.70 -8.53 12.09
C THR A 121 5.02 -8.47 13.57
N VAL A 122 4.70 -9.54 14.29
CA VAL A 122 4.97 -9.68 15.72
C VAL A 122 6.08 -10.72 15.90
N PRO A 123 7.08 -10.47 16.75
CA PRO A 123 8.04 -11.50 17.12
C PRO A 123 7.35 -12.60 17.95
N ASP A 124 7.96 -13.77 18.04
CA ASP A 124 7.46 -14.85 18.87
C ASP A 124 7.52 -14.46 20.35
N ILE A 125 6.36 -14.15 20.92
CA ILE A 125 6.21 -13.69 22.30
C ILE A 125 5.63 -14.84 23.13
N HIS A 126 6.42 -15.35 24.05
CA HIS A 126 6.02 -16.42 24.97
C HIS A 126 6.03 -15.99 26.44
N ASN A 127 6.59 -14.82 26.74
CA ASN A 127 6.75 -14.31 28.08
C ASN A 127 6.07 -12.95 28.26
N LEU A 128 5.84 -12.58 29.51
CA LEU A 128 5.42 -11.22 29.85
C LEU A 128 6.56 -10.22 29.62
N GLY A 129 6.23 -9.02 29.22
CA GLY A 129 7.18 -7.94 29.10
C GLY A 129 6.93 -7.01 27.91
N PRO A 130 7.83 -6.06 27.70
CA PRO A 130 7.77 -5.15 26.56
C PRO A 130 8.34 -5.80 25.30
N PHE A 131 7.59 -5.71 24.21
CA PHE A 131 7.99 -6.16 22.88
C PHE A 131 7.68 -5.09 21.83
N THR A 132 8.31 -5.18 20.69
CA THR A 132 8.08 -4.26 19.57
C THR A 132 7.50 -5.02 18.39
N ALA A 133 6.36 -4.57 17.91
CA ALA A 133 5.75 -5.07 16.67
C ALA A 133 5.93 -4.06 15.54
N LYS A 134 6.04 -4.57 14.32
CA LYS A 134 6.14 -3.77 13.10
C LYS A 134 4.83 -3.85 12.33
N ILE A 135 4.35 -2.71 11.90
CA ILE A 135 3.11 -2.58 11.12
C ILE A 135 3.43 -1.92 9.79
N LYS A 136 3.05 -2.59 8.72
CA LYS A 136 3.17 -2.04 7.38
C LYS A 136 1.89 -1.29 7.03
N LEU A 137 1.92 0.02 7.13
CA LEU A 137 0.78 0.88 6.81
C LEU A 137 0.68 1.19 5.32
N HIS A 138 1.84 1.35 4.68
CA HIS A 138 1.96 1.64 3.25
C HIS A 138 3.26 0.99 2.74
N PRO A 139 3.42 0.71 1.44
CA PRO A 139 4.67 0.18 0.90
C PRO A 139 5.93 0.97 1.28
N GLU A 140 5.76 2.27 1.51
CA GLU A 140 6.84 3.19 1.90
C GLU A 140 6.79 3.62 3.38
N VAL A 141 5.72 3.25 4.13
CA VAL A 141 5.51 3.69 5.52
C VAL A 141 5.35 2.48 6.43
N ASN A 142 6.31 2.29 7.30
CA ASN A 142 6.28 1.29 8.36
C ASN A 142 6.17 1.98 9.72
N ALA A 143 5.36 1.42 10.61
CA ALA A 143 5.26 1.89 11.99
C ALA A 143 5.79 0.81 12.95
N GLU A 144 6.42 1.25 14.01
CA GLU A 144 6.82 0.38 15.12
C GLU A 144 5.98 0.75 16.35
N VAL A 145 5.42 -0.26 16.97
CA VAL A 145 4.61 -0.09 18.19
C VAL A 145 5.18 -0.93 19.30
N ASN A 146 5.23 -0.36 20.49
CA ASN A 146 5.63 -1.08 21.67
C ASN A 146 4.41 -1.76 22.29
N ILE A 147 4.55 -3.05 22.50
CA ILE A 147 3.50 -3.90 23.10
C ILE A 147 3.98 -4.31 24.48
N GLU A 148 3.14 -4.13 25.46
CA GLU A 148 3.36 -4.62 26.81
C GLU A 148 2.38 -5.75 27.09
N VAL A 149 2.91 -6.94 27.29
CA VAL A 149 2.11 -8.12 27.62
C VAL A 149 2.00 -8.25 29.12
N THR A 150 0.76 -8.22 29.61
CA THR A 150 0.43 -8.35 31.03
C THR A 150 -0.53 -9.52 31.27
N SER A 151 -0.57 -9.98 32.50
CA SER A 151 -1.54 -11.00 32.93
C SER A 151 -2.89 -10.42 33.24
#